data_e2b0f80ded30f9e2c50a126b11f7211b
#
_entry.id   e2b0f80ded30f9e2c50a126b11f7211b
#
_cell.length_a   1.000
_cell.length_b   1.000
_cell.length_c   1.000
_cell.angle_alpha   90.00
_cell.angle_beta   90.00
_cell.angle_gamma   90.00
#
_symmetry.space_group_name_H-M   'P 1'
#
loop_
_entity.id
_entity.type
_entity.pdbx_description
1 polymer ?
#
loop_
_entity_poly.entity_id
_entity_poly.type
_entity_poly.pdbx_seq_one_letter_code
_entity_poly.pdbx_strand_id
1 'polypeptide(L)'
;TQVDSGVLQKKLDTIKQQVANAQHEKLLGQLNSETLQLAEEADAKAAALTPEIAQIQAQLDVLGPKAADETPEVTQQRITLNRTKTQLDKQIEQINAVKTNAANLSTQINNLRRSALKSQIALNSGTILGQSFWSPVLYSQNHDLDKFNDFNQQLSDAWDNAWQPGWKAGSVFYLLLALAFGVFSHIVLDKPVSAMMQRWLPEGRLR
;
A
#
# COMPACT_ATOMS: atom_id res chain seq x y z
N THR A 1 -23.94 -5.45 -28.82
CA THR A 1 -23.12 -4.59 -27.92
C THR A 1 -23.85 -4.24 -26.60
N GLN A 2 -25.19 -4.30 -26.57
CA GLN A 2 -25.98 -3.97 -25.36
C GLN A 2 -25.76 -4.95 -24.16
N VAL A 3 -25.14 -6.11 -24.41
CA VAL A 3 -24.91 -7.18 -23.41
C VAL A 3 -23.78 -6.87 -22.44
N ASP A 4 -22.84 -6.00 -22.81
CA ASP A 4 -21.56 -5.86 -22.09
C ASP A 4 -21.65 -5.08 -20.77
N SER A 5 -22.44 -3.99 -20.71
CA SER A 5 -22.57 -3.21 -19.46
C SER A 5 -23.31 -3.98 -18.36
N GLY A 6 -24.34 -4.75 -18.74
CA GLY A 6 -25.09 -5.59 -17.79
C GLY A 6 -24.27 -6.75 -17.22
N VAL A 7 -23.37 -7.33 -18.01
CA VAL A 7 -22.46 -8.40 -17.58
C VAL A 7 -21.44 -7.84 -16.57
N LEU A 8 -20.85 -6.69 -16.87
CA LEU A 8 -19.92 -6.02 -15.95
C LEU A 8 -20.58 -5.65 -14.62
N GLN A 9 -21.81 -5.13 -14.68
CA GLN A 9 -22.58 -4.80 -13.47
C GLN A 9 -22.85 -6.06 -12.62
N LYS A 10 -23.25 -7.16 -13.21
CA LYS A 10 -23.45 -8.43 -12.49
C LYS A 10 -22.18 -8.96 -11.86
N LYS A 11 -21.05 -8.89 -12.56
CA LYS A 11 -19.74 -9.26 -11.98
C LYS A 11 -19.43 -8.40 -10.75
N LEU A 12 -19.62 -7.08 -10.84
CA LEU A 12 -19.41 -6.16 -9.73
C LEU A 12 -20.30 -6.50 -8.53
N ASP A 13 -21.58 -6.78 -8.76
CA ASP A 13 -22.52 -7.10 -7.68
C ASP A 13 -22.16 -8.44 -7.01
N THR A 14 -21.69 -9.42 -7.80
CA THR A 14 -21.19 -10.69 -7.27
C THR A 14 -19.96 -10.46 -6.36
N ILE A 15 -18.99 -9.67 -6.81
CA ILE A 15 -17.81 -9.35 -6.01
C ILE A 15 -18.22 -8.61 -4.72
N LYS A 16 -19.16 -7.66 -4.78
CA LYS A 16 -19.66 -6.97 -3.60
C LYS A 16 -20.26 -7.92 -2.58
N GLN A 17 -21.07 -8.89 -3.02
CA GLN A 17 -21.65 -9.91 -2.14
C GLN A 17 -20.56 -10.78 -1.50
N GLN A 18 -19.56 -11.18 -2.27
CA GLN A 18 -18.44 -11.97 -1.76
C GLN A 18 -17.61 -11.17 -0.74
N VAL A 19 -17.37 -9.88 -0.98
CA VAL A 19 -16.68 -9.00 -0.04
C VAL A 19 -17.44 -8.86 1.28
N ALA A 20 -18.77 -8.73 1.22
CA ALA A 20 -19.61 -8.63 2.42
C ALA A 20 -19.53 -9.90 3.30
N ASN A 21 -19.27 -11.06 2.70
CA ASN A 21 -19.16 -12.35 3.38
C ASN A 21 -17.70 -12.78 3.65
N ALA A 22 -16.71 -12.00 3.19
CA ALA A 22 -15.31 -12.35 3.32
C ALA A 22 -14.79 -12.10 4.73
N GLN A 23 -14.35 -13.16 5.41
CA GLN A 23 -13.78 -13.10 6.77
C GLN A 23 -12.25 -13.26 6.79
N HIS A 24 -11.64 -13.65 5.67
CA HIS A 24 -10.21 -13.96 5.61
C HIS A 24 -9.47 -12.99 4.70
N GLU A 25 -8.30 -12.55 5.15
CA GLU A 25 -7.43 -11.61 4.44
C GLU A 25 -7.07 -12.11 3.03
N LYS A 26 -6.78 -13.42 2.89
CA LYS A 26 -6.43 -14.04 1.61
C LYS A 26 -7.56 -13.92 0.58
N LEU A 27 -8.80 -14.14 0.99
CA LEU A 27 -9.98 -14.00 0.13
C LEU A 27 -10.19 -12.53 -0.27
N LEU A 28 -10.05 -11.60 0.66
CA LEU A 28 -10.10 -10.16 0.36
C LEU A 28 -9.02 -9.74 -0.63
N GLY A 29 -7.81 -10.33 -0.56
CA GLY A 29 -6.74 -10.11 -1.53
C GLY A 29 -7.12 -10.57 -2.95
N GLN A 30 -7.73 -11.74 -3.09
CA GLN A 30 -8.22 -12.26 -4.37
C GLN A 30 -9.34 -11.37 -4.94
N LEU A 31 -10.33 -11.01 -4.11
CA LEU A 31 -11.44 -10.14 -4.51
C LEU A 31 -10.95 -8.74 -4.94
N ASN A 32 -9.90 -8.22 -4.30
CA ASN A 32 -9.28 -6.98 -4.75
C ASN A 32 -8.68 -7.10 -6.15
N SER A 33 -7.99 -8.20 -6.44
CA SER A 33 -7.44 -8.47 -7.77
C SER A 33 -8.52 -8.58 -8.83
N GLU A 34 -9.61 -9.32 -8.55
CA GLU A 34 -10.76 -9.44 -9.43
C GLU A 34 -11.45 -8.10 -9.67
N THR A 35 -11.53 -7.26 -8.63
CA THR A 35 -12.11 -5.91 -8.73
C THR A 35 -11.29 -5.00 -9.65
N LEU A 36 -9.95 -5.06 -9.55
CA LEU A 36 -9.05 -4.30 -10.42
C LEU A 36 -9.14 -4.80 -11.87
N GLN A 37 -9.16 -6.11 -12.10
CA GLN A 37 -9.37 -6.68 -13.44
C GLN A 37 -10.71 -6.25 -14.05
N LEU A 38 -11.77 -6.21 -13.25
CA LEU A 38 -13.06 -5.71 -13.70
C LEU A 38 -13.01 -4.23 -14.11
N ALA A 39 -12.27 -3.39 -13.37
CA ALA A 39 -12.07 -2.00 -13.71
C ALA A 39 -11.30 -1.83 -15.03
N GLU A 40 -10.27 -2.65 -15.26
CA GLU A 40 -9.51 -2.68 -16.52
C GLU A 40 -10.37 -3.18 -17.69
N GLU A 41 -11.16 -4.23 -17.48
CA GLU A 41 -12.11 -4.73 -18.50
C GLU A 41 -13.13 -3.63 -18.87
N ALA A 42 -13.65 -2.90 -17.88
CA ALA A 42 -14.57 -1.80 -18.11
C ALA A 42 -13.89 -0.67 -18.92
N ASP A 43 -12.67 -0.30 -18.57
CA ASP A 43 -11.91 0.73 -19.29
C ASP A 43 -11.65 0.35 -20.75
N ALA A 44 -11.21 -0.87 -21.00
CA ALA A 44 -10.96 -1.37 -22.34
C ALA A 44 -12.24 -1.36 -23.19
N LYS A 45 -13.40 -1.74 -22.60
CA LYS A 45 -14.69 -1.72 -23.29
C LYS A 45 -15.17 -0.30 -23.60
N ALA A 46 -15.01 0.65 -22.68
CA ALA A 46 -15.31 2.05 -22.91
C ALA A 46 -14.44 2.63 -24.04
N ALA A 47 -13.14 2.32 -24.02
CA ALA A 47 -12.20 2.74 -25.06
C ALA A 47 -12.55 2.18 -26.43
N ALA A 48 -13.05 0.94 -26.50
CA ALA A 48 -13.47 0.32 -27.77
C ALA A 48 -14.73 0.97 -28.39
N LEU A 49 -15.62 1.54 -27.56
CA LEU A 49 -16.83 2.24 -28.06
C LEU A 49 -16.57 3.67 -28.51
N THR A 50 -15.49 4.29 -28.02
CA THR A 50 -15.15 5.69 -28.34
C THR A 50 -14.99 5.95 -29.86
N PRO A 51 -14.27 5.12 -30.64
CA PRO A 51 -14.15 5.33 -32.09
C PRO A 51 -15.48 5.13 -32.83
N GLU A 52 -16.38 4.27 -32.35
CA GLU A 52 -17.71 4.11 -32.96
C GLU A 52 -18.54 5.39 -32.82
N ILE A 53 -18.51 6.02 -31.66
CA ILE A 53 -19.17 7.33 -31.43
C ILE A 53 -18.57 8.41 -32.32
N ALA A 54 -17.24 8.46 -32.43
CA ALA A 54 -16.55 9.41 -33.29
C ALA A 54 -16.94 9.23 -34.76
N GLN A 55 -17.08 7.98 -35.23
CA GLN A 55 -17.53 7.68 -36.59
C GLN A 55 -18.97 8.13 -36.81
N ILE A 56 -19.87 7.89 -35.87
CA ILE A 56 -21.27 8.35 -35.97
C ILE A 56 -21.33 9.90 -35.96
N GLN A 57 -20.52 10.53 -35.11
CA GLN A 57 -20.45 11.98 -35.07
C GLN A 57 -19.96 12.56 -36.41
N ALA A 58 -18.91 11.98 -37.00
CA ALA A 58 -18.44 12.40 -38.32
C ALA A 58 -19.52 12.23 -39.42
N GLN A 59 -20.33 11.17 -39.35
CA GLN A 59 -21.47 10.99 -40.30
C GLN A 59 -22.54 12.06 -40.08
N LEU A 60 -22.84 12.43 -38.83
CA LEU A 60 -23.77 13.51 -38.50
C LEU A 60 -23.26 14.87 -39.01
N ASP A 61 -21.94 15.10 -38.86
CA ASP A 61 -21.30 16.34 -39.32
C ASP A 61 -21.33 16.47 -40.83
N VAL A 62 -21.17 15.38 -41.55
CA VAL A 62 -21.35 15.34 -43.03
C VAL A 62 -22.78 15.70 -43.46
N LEU A 63 -23.79 15.27 -42.68
CA LEU A 63 -25.18 15.61 -42.92
C LEU A 63 -25.49 17.09 -42.65
N GLY A 64 -24.59 17.80 -41.91
CA GLY A 64 -24.76 19.21 -41.56
C GLY A 64 -25.99 19.49 -40.69
N PRO A 65 -26.34 20.77 -40.51
CA PRO A 65 -27.55 21.18 -39.77
C PRO A 65 -28.82 20.74 -40.51
N LYS A 66 -29.90 20.46 -39.76
CA LYS A 66 -31.18 20.09 -40.33
C LYS A 66 -31.71 21.21 -41.20
N ALA A 67 -31.89 20.91 -42.50
CA ALA A 67 -32.49 21.85 -43.48
C ALA A 67 -34.03 21.79 -43.41
N ALA A 68 -34.70 22.90 -43.81
CA ALA A 68 -36.18 22.95 -43.81
C ALA A 68 -36.81 22.06 -44.90
N ASP A 69 -36.05 21.81 -45.97
CA ASP A 69 -36.42 21.03 -47.17
C ASP A 69 -35.66 19.66 -47.19
N GLU A 70 -35.23 19.14 -46.05
CA GLU A 70 -34.53 17.86 -45.98
C GLU A 70 -35.44 16.68 -46.45
N THR A 71 -34.87 15.83 -47.29
CA THR A 71 -35.61 14.67 -47.75
C THR A 71 -35.96 13.70 -46.62
N PRO A 72 -37.07 12.93 -46.72
CA PRO A 72 -37.46 11.99 -45.67
C PRO A 72 -36.37 10.92 -45.36
N GLU A 73 -35.59 10.50 -46.36
CA GLU A 73 -34.50 9.52 -46.22
C GLU A 73 -33.38 10.09 -45.36
N VAL A 74 -32.95 11.32 -45.60
CA VAL A 74 -31.88 12.00 -44.83
C VAL A 74 -32.34 12.24 -43.38
N THR A 75 -33.60 12.68 -43.22
CA THR A 75 -34.20 12.85 -41.90
C THR A 75 -34.21 11.52 -41.13
N GLN A 76 -34.59 10.42 -41.77
CA GLN A 76 -34.59 9.10 -41.13
C GLN A 76 -33.17 8.60 -40.76
N GLN A 77 -32.21 8.85 -41.66
CA GLN A 77 -30.80 8.54 -41.40
C GLN A 77 -30.27 9.31 -40.17
N ARG A 78 -30.55 10.62 -40.11
CA ARG A 78 -30.19 11.49 -38.96
C ARG A 78 -30.80 10.97 -37.63
N ILE A 79 -32.08 10.60 -37.65
CA ILE A 79 -32.75 10.03 -36.46
C ILE A 79 -32.07 8.75 -36.03
N THR A 80 -31.74 7.87 -36.96
CA THR A 80 -31.09 6.59 -36.69
C THR A 80 -29.70 6.81 -36.09
N LEU A 81 -28.88 7.68 -36.68
CA LEU A 81 -27.54 8.02 -36.19
C LEU A 81 -27.58 8.62 -34.79
N ASN A 82 -28.46 9.60 -34.54
CA ASN A 82 -28.63 10.20 -33.23
C ASN A 82 -29.08 9.18 -32.17
N ARG A 83 -29.99 8.28 -32.52
CA ARG A 83 -30.44 7.22 -31.61
C ARG A 83 -29.31 6.27 -31.27
N THR A 84 -28.54 5.85 -32.27
CA THR A 84 -27.39 4.95 -32.06
C THR A 84 -26.33 5.64 -31.19
N LYS A 85 -26.00 6.92 -31.48
CA LYS A 85 -25.09 7.71 -30.66
C LYS A 85 -25.55 7.77 -29.21
N THR A 86 -26.80 8.12 -28.98
CA THR A 86 -27.37 8.19 -27.62
C THR A 86 -27.31 6.84 -26.88
N GLN A 87 -27.50 5.73 -27.61
CA GLN A 87 -27.37 4.38 -27.02
C GLN A 87 -25.92 4.06 -26.61
N LEU A 88 -24.96 4.41 -27.47
CA LEU A 88 -23.54 4.19 -27.19
C LEU A 88 -23.06 5.11 -26.04
N ASP A 89 -23.47 6.37 -26.03
CA ASP A 89 -23.17 7.30 -24.94
C ASP A 89 -23.67 6.75 -23.58
N LYS A 90 -24.90 6.24 -23.52
CA LYS A 90 -25.43 5.58 -22.31
C LYS A 90 -24.66 4.35 -21.91
N GLN A 91 -24.20 3.54 -22.88
CA GLN A 91 -23.40 2.36 -22.58
C GLN A 91 -22.04 2.76 -21.98
N ILE A 92 -21.37 3.76 -22.53
CA ILE A 92 -20.13 4.29 -21.97
C ILE A 92 -20.35 4.83 -20.55
N GLU A 93 -21.42 5.58 -20.32
CA GLU A 93 -21.77 6.08 -18.98
C GLU A 93 -21.94 4.94 -17.96
N GLN A 94 -22.68 3.87 -18.33
CA GLN A 94 -22.86 2.69 -17.49
C GLN A 94 -21.54 1.95 -17.23
N ILE A 95 -20.70 1.79 -18.25
CA ILE A 95 -19.39 1.14 -18.11
C ILE A 95 -18.47 1.97 -17.21
N ASN A 96 -18.45 3.30 -17.36
CA ASN A 96 -17.69 4.19 -16.51
C ASN A 96 -18.19 4.17 -15.05
N ALA A 97 -19.50 4.03 -14.84
CA ALA A 97 -20.06 3.84 -13.50
C ALA A 97 -19.55 2.54 -12.86
N VAL A 98 -19.50 1.43 -13.62
CA VAL A 98 -18.91 0.17 -13.11
C VAL A 98 -17.44 0.35 -12.77
N LYS A 99 -16.64 1.00 -13.62
CA LYS A 99 -15.22 1.31 -13.37
C LYS A 99 -15.04 2.09 -12.05
N THR A 100 -15.83 3.16 -11.88
CA THR A 100 -15.78 3.98 -10.66
C THR A 100 -16.18 3.20 -9.42
N ASN A 101 -17.25 2.41 -9.52
CA ASN A 101 -17.72 1.57 -8.42
C ASN A 101 -16.71 0.46 -8.07
N ALA A 102 -16.04 -0.12 -9.05
CA ALA A 102 -14.96 -1.09 -8.84
C ALA A 102 -13.77 -0.44 -8.12
N ALA A 103 -13.35 0.77 -8.51
CA ALA A 103 -12.28 1.49 -7.83
C ALA A 103 -12.64 1.80 -6.36
N ASN A 104 -13.87 2.22 -6.10
CA ASN A 104 -14.37 2.43 -4.74
C ASN A 104 -14.39 1.14 -3.92
N LEU A 105 -14.84 0.03 -4.53
CA LEU A 105 -14.85 -1.28 -3.90
C LEU A 105 -13.44 -1.76 -3.55
N SER A 106 -12.47 -1.58 -4.45
CA SER A 106 -11.05 -1.88 -4.19
C SER A 106 -10.53 -1.12 -2.96
N THR A 107 -10.88 0.17 -2.84
CA THR A 107 -10.54 0.98 -1.67
C THR A 107 -11.17 0.43 -0.38
N GLN A 108 -12.44 0.03 -0.43
CA GLN A 108 -13.13 -0.59 0.71
C GLN A 108 -12.47 -1.92 1.10
N ILE A 109 -12.16 -2.79 0.13
CA ILE A 109 -11.47 -4.06 0.37
C ILE A 109 -10.12 -3.82 1.06
N ASN A 110 -9.33 -2.85 0.59
CA ASN A 110 -8.04 -2.53 1.20
C ASN A 110 -8.19 -2.02 2.64
N ASN A 111 -9.24 -1.26 2.95
CA ASN A 111 -9.53 -0.85 4.32
C ASN A 111 -9.94 -2.04 5.21
N LEU A 112 -10.76 -2.96 4.69
CA LEU A 112 -11.11 -4.20 5.39
C LEU A 112 -9.89 -5.08 5.64
N ARG A 113 -8.98 -5.24 4.66
CA ARG A 113 -7.73 -5.97 4.84
C ARG A 113 -6.85 -5.37 5.92
N ARG A 114 -6.73 -4.04 5.96
CA ARG A 114 -5.97 -3.35 7.02
C ARG A 114 -6.59 -3.54 8.40
N SER A 115 -7.90 -3.52 8.51
CA SER A 115 -8.60 -3.74 9.78
C SER A 115 -8.49 -5.20 10.23
N ALA A 116 -8.63 -6.15 9.31
CA ALA A 116 -8.45 -7.58 9.59
C ALA A 116 -7.01 -7.88 10.06
N LEU A 117 -6.00 -7.31 9.40
CA LEU A 117 -4.61 -7.43 9.82
C LEU A 117 -4.36 -6.83 11.22
N LYS A 118 -4.90 -5.63 11.48
CA LYS A 118 -4.80 -5.01 12.81
C LYS A 118 -5.42 -5.87 13.91
N SER A 119 -6.60 -6.44 13.67
CA SER A 119 -7.26 -7.33 14.64
C SER A 119 -6.47 -8.62 14.85
N GLN A 120 -5.91 -9.19 13.80
CA GLN A 120 -5.10 -10.40 13.86
C GLN A 120 -3.78 -10.18 14.61
N ILE A 121 -3.12 -9.03 14.38
CA ILE A 121 -1.94 -8.62 15.16
C ILE A 121 -2.32 -8.36 16.62
N ALA A 122 -3.44 -7.71 16.90
CA ALA A 122 -3.90 -7.44 18.26
C ALA A 122 -4.26 -8.73 19.03
N LEU A 123 -4.77 -9.75 18.33
CA LEU A 123 -5.08 -11.06 18.92
C LEU A 123 -3.82 -11.92 19.12
N ASN A 124 -2.87 -11.87 18.20
CA ASN A 124 -1.63 -12.66 18.27
C ASN A 124 -0.52 -11.98 19.10
N SER A 125 -0.45 -10.68 19.11
CA SER A 125 0.34 -9.92 20.05
C SER A 125 -0.53 -9.65 21.28
N GLY A 126 -0.79 -10.65 22.10
CA GLY A 126 -1.24 -10.38 23.46
C GLY A 126 -0.38 -9.23 23.96
N THR A 127 -1.00 -8.12 24.30
CA THR A 127 -0.38 -6.79 24.49
C THR A 127 1.03 -6.97 25.05
N ILE A 128 2.07 -6.44 24.36
CA ILE A 128 3.47 -6.48 24.84
C ILE A 128 3.56 -6.03 26.31
N LEU A 129 2.54 -5.32 26.77
CA LEU A 129 2.30 -4.92 28.15
C LEU A 129 1.36 -5.86 28.92
N GLY A 130 0.81 -6.90 28.28
CA GLY A 130 -0.13 -7.83 28.92
C GLY A 130 0.59 -8.87 29.79
N GLN A 131 0.01 -9.19 30.94
CA GLN A 131 0.52 -10.20 31.87
C GLN A 131 0.79 -11.56 31.21
N SER A 132 0.04 -11.92 30.15
CA SER A 132 0.24 -13.14 29.37
C SER A 132 1.52 -13.17 28.55
N PHE A 133 2.05 -12.01 28.12
CA PHE A 133 3.34 -11.92 27.44
C PHE A 133 4.50 -12.11 28.41
N TRP A 134 4.40 -11.54 29.60
CA TRP A 134 5.43 -11.60 30.62
C TRP A 134 5.34 -12.84 31.51
N SER A 135 4.21 -13.55 31.52
CA SER A 135 4.03 -14.75 32.35
C SER A 135 5.09 -15.83 32.11
N PRO A 136 5.51 -16.19 30.88
CA PRO A 136 6.58 -17.17 30.68
C PRO A 136 7.93 -16.65 31.21
N VAL A 137 8.18 -15.35 31.15
CA VAL A 137 9.40 -14.72 31.67
C VAL A 137 9.39 -14.62 33.20
N LEU A 138 8.22 -14.32 33.78
CA LEU A 138 8.07 -14.13 35.22
C LEU A 138 7.87 -15.44 35.99
N TYR A 139 7.30 -16.48 35.38
CA TYR A 139 7.01 -17.78 36.02
C TYR A 139 8.01 -18.87 35.64
N SER A 140 8.97 -18.61 34.78
CA SER A 140 10.08 -19.51 34.45
C SER A 140 11.18 -19.58 35.54
N GLN A 141 10.83 -19.23 36.78
CA GLN A 141 11.83 -18.98 37.83
C GLN A 141 12.63 -20.22 38.28
N ASN A 142 12.28 -21.44 37.90
CA ASN A 142 12.97 -22.62 38.44
C ASN A 142 13.80 -23.41 37.41
N HIS A 143 13.72 -23.12 36.13
CA HIS A 143 14.47 -23.90 35.11
C HIS A 143 15.47 -23.03 34.33
N ASP A 144 15.27 -21.69 34.29
CA ASP A 144 16.16 -20.78 33.57
C ASP A 144 17.29 -20.24 34.45
N LEU A 145 17.16 -20.30 35.79
CA LEU A 145 18.26 -19.99 36.70
C LEU A 145 19.41 -20.98 36.59
N ASP A 146 19.09 -22.26 36.35
CA ASP A 146 20.12 -23.29 36.15
C ASP A 146 20.83 -23.04 34.81
N LYS A 147 20.10 -22.72 33.75
CA LYS A 147 20.69 -22.33 32.44
C LYS A 147 21.46 -21.03 32.49
N PHE A 148 21.01 -20.08 33.29
CA PHE A 148 21.71 -18.79 33.47
C PHE A 148 23.00 -19.01 34.28
N ASN A 149 23.00 -19.89 35.27
CA ASN A 149 24.18 -20.29 35.99
C ASN A 149 25.15 -21.07 35.09
N ASP A 150 24.66 -22.04 34.31
CA ASP A 150 25.48 -22.76 33.33
C ASP A 150 26.09 -21.82 32.28
N PHE A 151 25.32 -20.85 31.77
CA PHE A 151 25.81 -19.85 30.85
C PHE A 151 26.86 -18.91 31.50
N ASN A 152 26.62 -18.49 32.74
CA ASN A 152 27.57 -17.65 33.50
C ASN A 152 28.86 -18.43 33.82
N GLN A 153 28.76 -19.73 34.12
CA GLN A 153 29.91 -20.60 34.30
C GLN A 153 30.68 -20.80 32.98
N GLN A 154 29.99 -21.07 31.86
CA GLN A 154 30.63 -21.19 30.55
C GLN A 154 31.28 -19.90 30.12
N LEU A 155 30.67 -18.73 30.40
CA LEU A 155 31.25 -17.44 30.14
C LEU A 155 32.50 -17.18 30.99
N SER A 156 32.46 -17.55 32.28
CA SER A 156 33.59 -17.47 33.19
C SER A 156 34.75 -18.36 32.76
N ASP A 157 34.45 -19.61 32.38
CA ASP A 157 35.43 -20.57 31.91
C ASP A 157 36.04 -20.17 30.55
N ALA A 158 35.22 -19.65 29.64
CA ALA A 158 35.68 -19.10 28.36
C ALA A 158 36.55 -17.86 28.58
N TRP A 159 36.16 -17.00 29.55
CA TRP A 159 36.94 -15.83 29.93
C TRP A 159 38.29 -16.18 30.53
N ASP A 160 38.30 -17.14 31.43
CA ASP A 160 39.55 -17.60 32.08
C ASP A 160 40.47 -18.37 31.12
N ASN A 161 39.92 -19.14 30.16
CA ASN A 161 40.66 -19.81 29.11
C ASN A 161 41.17 -18.91 28.02
N ALA A 162 40.44 -17.84 27.69
CA ALA A 162 40.84 -16.87 26.70
C ALA A 162 41.95 -15.92 27.18
N TRP A 163 42.19 -15.85 28.53
CA TRP A 163 43.09 -14.93 29.12
C TRP A 163 44.32 -15.64 29.72
N GLN A 164 45.29 -15.93 28.88
CA GLN A 164 46.58 -16.45 29.39
C GLN A 164 47.29 -15.39 30.27
N PRO A 165 48.04 -15.83 31.29
CA PRO A 165 48.71 -14.94 32.22
C PRO A 165 49.84 -14.13 31.56
N GLY A 166 49.57 -13.06 30.97
CA GLY A 166 50.44 -12.14 30.23
C GLY A 166 49.68 -11.22 29.29
N TRP A 167 48.50 -11.68 28.86
CA TRP A 167 47.64 -10.93 27.92
C TRP A 167 46.61 -10.05 28.66
N LYS A 168 46.31 -10.38 29.91
CA LYS A 168 45.29 -9.67 30.71
C LYS A 168 45.60 -8.18 30.88
N ALA A 169 46.86 -7.83 31.13
CA ALA A 169 47.26 -6.44 31.26
C ALA A 169 47.27 -5.68 29.93
N GLY A 170 47.66 -6.36 28.82
CA GLY A 170 47.71 -5.75 27.50
C GLY A 170 46.32 -5.45 26.93
N SER A 171 45.41 -6.37 27.03
CA SER A 171 44.03 -6.19 26.46
C SER A 171 43.20 -5.21 27.26
N VAL A 172 43.32 -5.16 28.59
CA VAL A 172 42.71 -4.09 29.41
C VAL A 172 43.29 -2.73 29.01
N PHE A 173 44.61 -2.66 28.78
CA PHE A 173 45.25 -1.44 28.32
C PHE A 173 44.72 -1.00 26.95
N TYR A 174 44.62 -1.91 25.97
CA TYR A 174 44.06 -1.58 24.66
C TYR A 174 42.61 -1.18 24.71
N LEU A 175 41.79 -1.78 25.58
CA LEU A 175 40.36 -1.44 25.75
C LEU A 175 40.22 -0.05 26.39
N LEU A 176 41.05 0.27 27.40
CA LEU A 176 41.08 1.61 27.97
C LEU A 176 41.59 2.66 26.99
N LEU A 177 42.56 2.31 26.14
CA LEU A 177 43.08 3.18 25.11
C LEU A 177 42.06 3.44 23.99
N ALA A 178 41.29 2.42 23.60
CA ALA A 178 40.17 2.59 22.66
C ALA A 178 39.05 3.44 23.22
N LEU A 179 38.69 3.26 24.50
CA LEU A 179 37.70 4.10 25.19
C LEU A 179 38.18 5.55 25.32
N ALA A 180 39.44 5.76 25.71
CA ALA A 180 40.04 7.09 25.79
C ALA A 180 40.08 7.77 24.42
N PHE A 181 40.40 7.04 23.35
CA PHE A 181 40.40 7.55 21.99
C PHE A 181 38.99 7.90 21.50
N GLY A 182 37.97 7.08 21.84
CA GLY A 182 36.58 7.37 21.55
C GLY A 182 36.07 8.63 22.21
N VAL A 183 36.36 8.81 23.52
CA VAL A 183 35.99 10.00 24.27
C VAL A 183 36.75 11.24 23.77
N PHE A 184 38.05 11.10 23.47
CA PHE A 184 38.85 12.18 22.92
C PHE A 184 38.37 12.60 21.54
N SER A 185 38.04 11.63 20.66
CA SER A 185 37.46 11.88 19.34
C SER A 185 36.13 12.64 19.44
N HIS A 186 35.24 12.27 20.37
CA HIS A 186 34.00 12.96 20.61
C HIS A 186 34.21 14.42 21.08
N ILE A 187 35.13 14.64 22.00
CA ILE A 187 35.42 15.98 22.53
C ILE A 187 36.11 16.87 21.50
N VAL A 188 36.97 16.30 20.66
CA VAL A 188 37.73 17.04 19.64
C VAL A 188 36.88 17.35 18.41
N LEU A 189 35.98 16.44 18.01
CA LEU A 189 35.11 16.65 16.85
C LEU A 189 33.91 17.57 17.16
N ASP A 190 33.35 17.56 18.35
CA ASP A 190 32.24 18.44 18.73
C ASP A 190 32.60 19.94 18.77
N LYS A 191 33.82 20.28 19.13
CA LYS A 191 34.24 21.69 19.24
C LYS A 191 34.46 22.41 17.90
N PRO A 192 35.11 21.82 16.86
CA PRO A 192 35.31 22.51 15.59
C PRO A 192 34.03 22.58 14.74
N VAL A 193 33.12 21.62 14.86
CA VAL A 193 31.85 21.60 14.09
C VAL A 193 30.93 22.73 14.56
N SER A 194 30.80 22.96 15.84
CA SER A 194 30.00 24.07 16.40
C SER A 194 30.58 25.45 16.05
N ALA A 195 31.90 25.58 16.06
CA ALA A 195 32.58 26.81 15.65
C ALA A 195 32.50 27.09 14.16
N MET A 196 32.50 26.05 13.34
CA MET A 196 32.38 26.16 11.89
C MET A 196 30.95 26.46 11.45
N MET A 197 29.94 25.92 12.14
CA MET A 197 28.53 26.22 11.90
C MET A 197 28.19 27.68 12.24
N GLN A 198 28.75 28.25 13.29
CA GLN A 198 28.53 29.66 13.62
C GLN A 198 29.19 30.64 12.64
N ARG A 199 30.18 30.18 11.89
CA ARG A 199 30.93 31.03 10.95
C ARG A 199 30.29 31.06 9.54
N TRP A 200 29.35 30.12 9.23
CA TRP A 200 28.71 29.97 7.92
C TRP A 200 27.25 30.38 7.89
N LEU A 201 26.65 30.81 8.98
CA LEU A 201 25.32 31.44 8.97
C LEU A 201 25.49 32.98 8.99
N PRO A 202 25.39 33.68 7.85
CA PRO A 202 25.28 35.14 7.88
C PRO A 202 23.91 35.49 8.46
N GLU A 203 23.90 36.27 9.52
CA GLU A 203 22.69 36.87 10.08
C GLU A 203 22.02 37.73 9.01
N GLY A 204 20.99 37.16 8.38
CA GLY A 204 20.09 37.88 7.48
C GLY A 204 19.27 38.89 8.26
N ARG A 205 19.72 40.14 8.28
CA ARG A 205 18.89 41.29 8.67
C ARG A 205 17.69 41.35 7.73
N LEU A 206 16.53 41.00 8.23
CA LEU A 206 15.28 41.50 7.66
C LEU A 206 14.99 42.88 8.22
N ARG A 207 15.04 43.83 7.35
CA ARG A 207 14.39 45.16 7.50
C ARG A 207 13.11 45.17 6.69
#